data_373610f4fa9f03245a8c468a4952d971
#
_entry.id   373610f4fa9f03245a8c468a4952d971
#
_cell.length_a   1.000
_cell.length_b   1.000
_cell.length_c   1.000
_cell.angle_alpha   90.00
_cell.angle_beta   90.00
_cell.angle_gamma   90.00
#
_symmetry.space_group_name_H-M   'P 1'
#
loop_
_entity.id
_entity.type
_entity.pdbx_description
1 polymer ?
#
loop_
_entity_poly.entity_id
_entity_poly.type
_entity_poly.pdbx_seq_one_letter_code
_entity_poly.pdbx_strand_id
1 'polypeptide(L)'
;MQNNLTFLFYALWCAVMMTLTSCKPNANMDEKVADLILYNAYIYPVTGDPIPNGAIVIHGGKIVTLGPTQEILKIWESRSGETRDCSGAFLMPGFIEGHGHFSGLGEN
;
A
#
# COMPACT_ATOMS: atom_id res chain seq x y z
N MET A 1 -31.57 -33.89 -48.09
CA MET A 1 -31.23 -32.45 -48.23
C MET A 1 -31.63 -31.60 -47.01
N GLN A 2 -31.53 -32.15 -45.78
CA GLN A 2 -32.07 -31.46 -44.60
C GLN A 2 -31.03 -31.20 -43.48
N ASN A 3 -29.77 -31.52 -43.73
CA ASN A 3 -28.73 -31.49 -42.70
C ASN A 3 -27.83 -30.24 -42.71
N ASN A 4 -27.88 -29.42 -43.76
CA ASN A 4 -26.98 -28.27 -43.86
C ASN A 4 -27.48 -27.05 -43.07
N LEU A 5 -28.78 -26.92 -42.87
CA LEU A 5 -29.35 -25.79 -42.16
C LEU A 5 -29.15 -25.92 -40.64
N THR A 6 -29.29 -27.13 -40.12
CA THR A 6 -29.05 -27.44 -38.70
C THR A 6 -27.57 -27.29 -38.33
N PHE A 7 -26.65 -27.65 -39.21
CA PHE A 7 -25.21 -27.48 -39.01
C PHE A 7 -24.81 -26.01 -38.97
N LEU A 8 -25.45 -25.20 -39.82
CA LEU A 8 -25.23 -23.73 -39.83
C LEU A 8 -25.74 -23.08 -38.53
N PHE A 9 -26.86 -23.53 -37.98
CA PHE A 9 -27.36 -23.01 -36.70
C PHE A 9 -26.47 -23.39 -35.52
N TYR A 10 -25.93 -24.60 -35.48
CA TYR A 10 -24.97 -25.02 -34.45
C TYR A 10 -23.64 -24.28 -34.56
N ALA A 11 -23.13 -24.07 -35.76
CA ALA A 11 -21.90 -23.31 -35.98
C ALA A 11 -22.05 -21.83 -35.57
N LEU A 12 -23.21 -21.22 -35.88
CA LEU A 12 -23.50 -19.84 -35.48
C LEU A 12 -23.67 -19.71 -33.95
N TRP A 13 -24.29 -20.71 -33.30
CA TRP A 13 -24.46 -20.70 -31.85
C TRP A 13 -23.15 -20.91 -31.10
N CYS A 14 -22.28 -21.80 -31.58
CA CYS A 14 -20.93 -21.95 -31.04
C CYS A 14 -20.07 -20.69 -31.22
N ALA A 15 -20.21 -19.98 -32.34
CA ALA A 15 -19.47 -18.70 -32.56
C ALA A 15 -19.94 -17.60 -31.62
N VAL A 16 -21.23 -17.53 -31.32
CA VAL A 16 -21.79 -16.55 -30.36
C VAL A 16 -21.39 -16.85 -28.92
N MET A 17 -21.27 -18.15 -28.55
CA MET A 17 -20.83 -18.53 -27.21
C MET A 17 -19.33 -18.31 -26.96
N MET A 18 -18.50 -18.26 -28.00
CA MET A 18 -17.07 -17.97 -27.86
C MET A 18 -16.75 -16.49 -27.64
N THR A 19 -17.70 -15.57 -27.88
CA THR A 19 -17.47 -14.14 -27.70
C THR A 19 -17.77 -13.65 -26.27
N LEU A 20 -18.32 -14.47 -25.40
CA LEU A 20 -18.73 -14.09 -24.05
C LEU A 20 -17.69 -14.39 -22.95
N THR A 21 -16.54 -14.95 -23.28
CA THR A 21 -15.49 -15.30 -22.32
C THR A 21 -14.26 -14.41 -22.43
N SER A 22 -14.42 -13.12 -22.69
CA SER A 22 -13.33 -12.16 -22.53
C SER A 22 -13.62 -11.20 -21.37
N CYS A 23 -14.11 -11.73 -20.26
CA CYS A 23 -13.94 -11.05 -18.98
C CYS A 23 -12.52 -11.40 -18.50
N LYS A 24 -11.51 -10.67 -18.97
CA LYS A 24 -10.25 -10.59 -18.23
C LYS A 24 -10.63 -10.00 -16.88
N PRO A 25 -10.41 -10.69 -15.75
CA PRO A 25 -10.39 -10.00 -14.49
C PRO A 25 -9.27 -8.96 -14.65
N ASN A 26 -9.63 -7.70 -14.68
CA ASN A 26 -8.72 -6.62 -14.40
C ASN A 26 -8.30 -6.85 -12.95
N ALA A 27 -7.32 -7.69 -12.75
CA ALA A 27 -6.50 -7.69 -11.57
C ALA A 27 -5.61 -6.44 -11.64
N ASN A 28 -6.25 -5.29 -11.63
CA ASN A 28 -5.71 -4.16 -10.90
C ASN A 28 -5.83 -4.57 -9.43
N MET A 29 -5.02 -5.53 -9.01
CA MET A 29 -4.43 -5.44 -7.70
C MET A 29 -3.76 -4.08 -7.74
N ASP A 30 -4.36 -3.12 -7.04
CA ASP A 30 -3.68 -1.92 -6.59
C ASP A 30 -2.33 -2.44 -6.08
N GLU A 31 -1.33 -2.35 -6.94
CA GLU A 31 0.03 -2.67 -6.58
C GLU A 31 0.35 -1.57 -5.58
N LYS A 32 0.20 -1.91 -4.29
CA LYS A 32 0.42 -0.97 -3.21
C LYS A 32 1.86 -0.53 -3.32
N VAL A 33 2.05 0.57 -4.02
CA VAL A 33 3.33 1.23 -4.19
C VAL A 33 3.53 2.07 -2.96
N ALA A 34 4.69 1.98 -2.35
CA ALA A 34 5.09 2.89 -1.29
C ALA A 34 5.79 4.10 -1.92
N ASP A 35 5.45 5.30 -1.47
CA ASP A 35 6.18 6.50 -1.87
C ASP A 35 7.51 6.58 -1.12
N LEU A 36 7.47 6.23 0.17
CA LEU A 36 8.62 6.30 1.07
C LEU A 36 8.55 5.20 2.13
N ILE A 37 9.69 4.59 2.39
CA ILE A 37 9.90 3.73 3.56
C ILE A 37 10.96 4.37 4.46
N LEU A 38 10.61 4.62 5.71
CA LEU A 38 11.57 4.97 6.77
C LEU A 38 11.89 3.67 7.52
N TYR A 39 13.16 3.30 7.63
CA TYR A 39 13.56 2.05 8.27
C TYR A 39 14.71 2.24 9.26
N ASN A 40 15.03 1.21 10.06
CA ASN A 40 16.00 1.29 11.16
C ASN A 40 15.67 2.40 12.19
N ALA A 41 14.40 2.59 12.52
CA ALA A 41 13.96 3.56 13.50
C ALA A 41 13.54 2.90 14.82
N TYR A 42 13.69 3.60 15.93
CA TYR A 42 12.97 3.27 17.17
C TYR A 42 11.60 3.95 17.11
N ILE A 43 10.57 3.16 16.82
CA ILE A 43 9.22 3.70 16.62
C ILE A 43 8.43 3.64 17.91
N TYR A 44 7.85 4.78 18.30
CA TYR A 44 6.91 4.88 19.41
C TYR A 44 5.53 5.29 18.87
N PRO A 45 4.62 4.32 18.61
CA PRO A 45 3.34 4.61 17.92
C PRO A 45 2.30 5.27 18.82
N VAL A 46 2.54 5.36 20.14
CA VAL A 46 1.62 5.86 21.18
C VAL A 46 0.41 4.94 21.42
N THR A 47 -0.08 4.27 20.39
CA THR A 47 -1.28 3.39 20.46
C THR A 47 -0.95 1.91 20.67
N GLY A 48 0.34 1.58 20.81
CA GLY A 48 0.83 0.20 21.00
C GLY A 48 2.25 0.18 21.54
N ASP A 49 2.82 -1.01 21.60
CA ASP A 49 4.19 -1.19 22.10
C ASP A 49 5.23 -0.56 21.18
N PRO A 50 6.33 -0.04 21.73
CA PRO A 50 7.45 0.47 20.95
C PRO A 50 8.07 -0.62 20.06
N ILE A 51 8.53 -0.23 18.87
CA ILE A 51 9.21 -1.11 17.92
C ILE A 51 10.68 -0.68 17.83
N PRO A 52 11.61 -1.40 18.48
CA PRO A 52 13.00 -0.96 18.62
C PRO A 52 13.78 -0.86 17.30
N ASN A 53 13.46 -1.67 16.32
CA ASN A 53 14.05 -1.63 14.99
C ASN A 53 12.91 -1.73 13.97
N GLY A 54 12.21 -0.62 13.84
CA GLY A 54 11.00 -0.53 13.06
C GLY A 54 11.17 0.18 11.73
N ALA A 55 10.17 -0.03 10.87
CA ALA A 55 9.99 0.71 9.64
C ALA A 55 8.55 1.15 9.47
N ILE A 56 8.36 2.25 8.74
CA ILE A 56 7.07 2.82 8.37
C ILE A 56 7.00 2.92 6.86
N VAL A 57 5.87 2.47 6.30
CA VAL A 57 5.53 2.59 4.88
C VAL A 57 4.55 3.73 4.70
N ILE A 58 4.88 4.64 3.80
CA ILE A 58 4.09 5.83 3.49
C ILE A 58 3.67 5.78 2.02
N HIS A 59 2.39 6.05 1.76
CA HIS A 59 1.82 6.20 0.43
C HIS A 59 0.72 7.25 0.44
N GLY A 60 0.72 8.17 -0.54
CA GLY A 60 -0.28 9.25 -0.64
C GLY A 60 -0.33 10.14 0.60
N GLY A 61 0.81 10.35 1.26
CA GLY A 61 0.91 11.15 2.50
C GLY A 61 0.33 10.48 3.75
N LYS A 62 0.04 9.18 3.69
CA LYS A 62 -0.53 8.39 4.80
C LYS A 62 0.38 7.23 5.16
N ILE A 63 0.38 6.87 6.44
CA ILE A 63 1.02 5.64 6.91
C ILE A 63 0.14 4.46 6.49
N VAL A 64 0.70 3.57 5.66
CA VAL A 64 0.04 2.34 5.19
C VAL A 64 0.19 1.22 6.20
N THR A 65 1.40 1.06 6.72
CA THR A 65 1.73 0.05 7.72
C THR A 65 3.01 0.43 8.45
N LEU A 66 3.23 -0.19 9.60
CA LEU A 66 4.48 -0.12 10.36
C LEU A 66 4.75 -1.49 10.99
N GLY A 67 6.00 -1.77 11.28
CA GLY A 67 6.41 -3.06 11.86
C GLY A 67 7.92 -3.20 11.92
N PRO A 68 8.44 -4.40 12.24
CA PRO A 68 9.86 -4.67 12.24
C PRO A 68 10.49 -4.40 10.87
N THR A 69 11.66 -3.75 10.86
CA THR A 69 12.36 -3.35 9.61
C THR A 69 12.50 -4.50 8.61
N GLN A 70 12.92 -5.69 9.08
CA GLN A 70 13.15 -6.82 8.19
C GLN A 70 11.88 -7.31 7.50
N GLU A 71 10.75 -7.31 8.20
CA GLU A 71 9.46 -7.74 7.66
C GLU A 71 8.94 -6.73 6.63
N ILE A 72 9.05 -5.46 6.96
CA ILE A 72 8.61 -4.37 6.07
C ILE A 72 9.44 -4.36 4.79
N LEU A 73 10.78 -4.36 4.88
CA LEU A 73 11.65 -4.32 3.70
C LEU A 73 11.44 -5.55 2.80
N LYS A 74 11.27 -6.73 3.36
CA LYS A 74 10.99 -7.95 2.59
C LYS A 74 9.78 -7.82 1.66
N ILE A 75 8.77 -7.06 2.08
CA ILE A 75 7.50 -6.95 1.35
C ILE A 75 7.49 -5.71 0.45
N TRP A 76 8.06 -4.59 0.91
CA TRP A 76 7.82 -3.28 0.35
C TRP A 76 9.02 -2.66 -0.37
N GLU A 77 10.25 -3.12 -0.11
CA GLU A 77 11.45 -2.48 -0.67
C GLU A 77 11.43 -2.42 -2.20
N SER A 78 11.06 -3.51 -2.87
CA SER A 78 10.98 -3.57 -4.34
C SER A 78 9.82 -2.76 -4.93
N ARG A 79 8.90 -2.28 -4.10
CA ARG A 79 7.70 -1.52 -4.47
C ARG A 79 7.72 -0.08 -3.94
N SER A 80 8.87 0.37 -3.46
CA SER A 80 9.04 1.70 -2.90
C SER A 80 9.73 2.63 -3.89
N GLY A 81 9.24 3.88 -3.96
CA GLY A 81 9.88 4.94 -4.70
C GLY A 81 11.16 5.43 -4.02
N GLU A 82 11.16 5.50 -2.68
CA GLU A 82 12.30 5.94 -1.86
C GLU A 82 12.39 5.09 -0.58
N THR A 83 13.61 4.78 -0.17
CA THR A 83 13.88 4.21 1.15
C THR A 83 14.89 5.08 1.88
N ARG A 84 14.67 5.31 3.18
CA ARG A 84 15.53 6.14 4.02
C ARG A 84 15.88 5.44 5.31
N ASP A 85 17.17 5.27 5.55
CA ASP A 85 17.70 4.75 6.81
C ASP A 85 17.63 5.84 7.89
N CYS A 86 16.95 5.53 8.98
CA CYS A 86 16.86 6.42 10.15
C CYS A 86 18.00 6.22 11.14
N SER A 87 18.87 5.24 10.93
CA SER A 87 20.08 4.99 11.74
C SER A 87 19.82 4.94 13.25
N GLY A 88 18.70 4.32 13.64
CA GLY A 88 18.30 4.22 15.05
C GLY A 88 17.61 5.44 15.63
N ALA A 89 17.31 6.46 14.81
CA ALA A 89 16.60 7.65 15.28
C ALA A 89 15.22 7.30 15.87
N PHE A 90 14.82 8.13 16.84
CA PHE A 90 13.51 8.02 17.46
C PHE A 90 12.43 8.60 16.54
N LEU A 91 11.36 7.85 16.33
CA LEU A 91 10.25 8.23 15.45
C LEU A 91 8.93 8.10 16.20
N MET A 92 8.18 9.19 16.27
CA MET A 92 6.89 9.26 16.94
C MET A 92 5.96 10.22 16.18
N PRO A 93 4.64 10.15 16.40
CA PRO A 93 3.70 11.14 15.89
C PRO A 93 4.07 12.55 16.39
N GLY A 94 3.85 13.55 15.51
CA GLY A 94 4.02 14.94 15.91
C GLY A 94 3.01 15.34 17.00
N PHE A 95 3.43 16.27 17.85
CA PHE A 95 2.55 16.80 18.89
C PHE A 95 1.48 17.70 18.27
N ILE A 96 0.24 17.51 18.73
CA ILE A 96 -0.88 18.40 18.42
C ILE A 96 -1.22 19.14 19.72
N GLU A 97 -0.90 20.43 19.76
CA GLU A 97 -1.23 21.29 20.89
C GLU A 97 -2.52 22.07 20.58
N GLY A 98 -3.58 21.74 21.30
CA GLY A 98 -4.88 22.41 21.14
C GLY A 98 -5.02 23.74 21.88
N HIS A 99 -4.12 24.04 22.81
CA HIS A 99 -4.14 25.25 23.63
C HIS A 99 -2.75 25.62 24.14
N GLY A 100 -1.91 26.11 23.23
CA GLY A 100 -0.53 26.53 23.56
C GLY A 100 -0.43 28.01 23.87
N HIS A 101 0.14 28.39 25.02
CA HIS A 101 0.50 29.74 25.39
C HIS A 101 1.99 29.97 25.11
N PHE A 102 2.35 30.21 23.83
CA PHE A 102 3.75 30.45 23.45
C PHE A 102 4.23 31.89 23.67
N SER A 103 3.31 32.83 23.85
CA SER A 103 3.63 34.28 23.97
C SER A 103 4.30 34.70 25.28
N GLY A 104 4.42 33.79 26.26
CA GLY A 104 5.06 34.09 27.55
C GLY A 104 6.40 33.41 27.80
N LEU A 105 6.87 32.55 26.90
CA LEU A 105 8.08 31.73 27.11
C LEU A 105 9.40 32.45 26.77
N GLY A 106 9.36 33.67 26.25
CA GLY A 106 10.53 34.47 25.86
C GLY A 106 10.72 35.78 26.62
N GLU A 107 9.90 36.10 27.61
CA GLU A 107 9.98 37.33 28.41
C GLU A 107 10.60 37.03 29.77
N ASN A 108 11.96 36.90 29.79
CA ASN A 108 12.79 36.97 30.99
C ASN A 108 13.98 37.88 30.70
#